data_c42fe6ba0dcf8a94307d74aaf13bb446
#
_entry.id   c42fe6ba0dcf8a94307d74aaf13bb446
#
_cell.length_a   1.000
_cell.length_b   1.000
_cell.length_c   1.000
_cell.angle_alpha   90.00
_cell.angle_beta   90.00
_cell.angle_gamma   90.00
#
_symmetry.space_group_name_H-M   'P 1'
#
loop_
_entity.id
_entity.type
_entity.pdbx_description
1 polymer ?
#
loop_
_entity_poly.entity_id
_entity_poly.type
_entity_poly.pdbx_seq_one_letter_code
_entity_poly.pdbx_strand_id
1 'polypeptide(L)'
;MTQLLQVYPKHKVLEIGTGCGYQTAILSILSKRVITFEVLSALSTKSLKRLKRLGYDNVDFHCADGKYGCVEEAPYDRILVSAAPISIPDELIKQLAPNGCMVIPVGSLYDQFIHIISKDKNGQVHIKKSTPVRFVPLV
;
A
#
# COMPACT_ATOMS: atom_id res chain seq x y z
N MET A 1 9.21 -4.32 -3.76
CA MET A 1 8.38 -3.09 -3.99
C MET A 1 8.79 -1.91 -3.13
N THR A 2 9.31 -2.13 -1.93
CA THR A 2 9.66 -1.03 -1.01
C THR A 2 10.68 -0.07 -1.61
N GLN A 3 11.70 -0.57 -2.29
CA GLN A 3 12.70 0.29 -2.93
C GLN A 3 12.10 1.21 -3.99
N LEU A 4 11.15 0.67 -4.78
CA LEU A 4 10.47 1.46 -5.81
C LEU A 4 9.58 2.54 -5.20
N LEU A 5 9.08 2.30 -4.00
CA LEU A 5 8.17 3.22 -3.33
C LEU A 5 8.89 4.45 -2.76
N GLN A 6 10.16 4.32 -2.40
CA GLN A 6 10.98 5.42 -1.87
C GLN A 6 10.34 6.10 -0.66
N VAL A 7 10.22 5.35 0.43
CA VAL A 7 9.59 5.84 1.67
C VAL A 7 10.59 6.64 2.50
N TYR A 8 10.15 7.77 3.02
CA TYR A 8 10.94 8.65 3.89
C TYR A 8 10.27 8.85 5.24
N PRO A 9 11.04 9.26 6.30
CA PRO A 9 10.52 9.35 7.67
C PRO A 9 9.33 10.27 7.89
N LYS A 10 9.11 11.24 7.01
CA LYS A 10 7.97 12.18 7.10
C LYS A 10 6.69 11.64 6.49
N HIS A 11 6.74 10.51 5.81
CA HIS A 11 5.64 10.03 4.98
C HIS A 11 4.55 9.34 5.79
N LYS A 12 3.31 9.56 5.38
CA LYS A 12 2.14 8.77 5.74
C LYS A 12 1.90 7.76 4.63
N VAL A 13 1.85 6.48 4.99
CA VAL A 13 1.80 5.36 4.05
C VAL A 13 0.50 4.59 4.22
N LEU A 14 -0.17 4.31 3.10
CA LEU A 14 -1.28 3.36 3.04
C LEU A 14 -0.75 2.03 2.50
N GLU A 15 -1.00 0.95 3.22
CA GLU A 15 -0.71 -0.40 2.77
C GLU A 15 -2.01 -1.19 2.60
N ILE A 16 -2.17 -1.84 1.45
CA ILE A 16 -3.30 -2.74 1.19
C ILE A 16 -2.76 -4.15 1.05
N GLY A 17 -3.14 -5.02 2.00
CA GLY A 17 -2.61 -6.38 2.11
C GLY A 17 -1.56 -6.50 3.21
N THR A 18 -1.97 -6.43 4.48
CA THR A 18 -1.08 -6.57 5.63
C THR A 18 -0.38 -7.93 5.64
N GLY A 19 -1.13 -8.99 5.33
CA GLY A 19 -0.61 -10.35 5.35
C GLY A 19 -0.04 -10.71 6.72
N CYS A 20 1.20 -11.23 6.72
CA CYS A 20 1.89 -11.60 7.96
C CYS A 20 2.48 -10.40 8.72
N GLY A 21 2.45 -9.20 8.13
CA GLY A 21 2.95 -7.97 8.76
C GLY A 21 4.42 -7.67 8.51
N TYR A 22 5.14 -8.49 7.76
CA TYR A 22 6.57 -8.27 7.49
C TYR A 22 6.81 -6.96 6.75
N GLN A 23 6.07 -6.74 5.66
CA GLN A 23 6.17 -5.50 4.88
C GLN A 23 5.69 -4.30 5.70
N THR A 24 4.63 -4.50 6.49
CA THR A 24 4.11 -3.46 7.39
C THR A 24 5.16 -2.99 8.38
N ALA A 25 5.91 -3.93 8.96
CA ALA A 25 7.00 -3.60 9.89
C ALA A 25 8.08 -2.76 9.21
N ILE A 26 8.48 -3.12 7.99
CA ILE A 26 9.47 -2.37 7.21
C ILE A 26 8.96 -0.94 6.95
N LEU A 27 7.72 -0.80 6.48
CA LEU A 27 7.13 0.51 6.23
C LEU A 27 7.06 1.35 7.51
N SER A 28 6.74 0.71 8.64
CA SER A 28 6.69 1.36 9.95
C SER A 28 8.03 1.96 10.35
N ILE A 29 9.12 1.24 10.11
CA ILE A 29 10.47 1.72 10.43
C ILE A 29 10.86 2.90 9.53
N LEU A 30 10.45 2.89 8.26
CA LEU A 30 10.87 3.87 7.26
C LEU A 30 10.03 5.15 7.25
N SER A 31 8.82 5.13 7.83
CA SER A 31 7.85 6.21 7.68
C SER A 31 7.42 6.78 9.04
N LYS A 32 6.64 7.86 8.98
CA LYS A 32 6.03 8.46 10.16
C LYS A 32 4.85 7.62 10.67
N ARG A 33 4.03 7.12 9.74
CA ARG A 33 2.79 6.41 10.08
C ARG A 33 2.40 5.48 8.93
N VAL A 34 1.90 4.29 9.29
CA VAL A 34 1.35 3.32 8.34
C VAL A 34 -0.11 3.06 8.68
N ILE A 35 -0.96 3.09 7.67
CA ILE A 35 -2.35 2.67 7.75
C ILE A 35 -2.45 1.43 6.87
N THR A 36 -2.78 0.27 7.46
CA THR A 36 -2.76 -1.00 6.76
C THR A 36 -4.11 -1.71 6.81
N PHE A 37 -4.48 -2.31 5.70
CA PHE A 37 -5.75 -3.04 5.52
C PHE A 37 -5.49 -4.51 5.21
N GLU A 38 -6.23 -5.39 5.88
CA GLU A 38 -6.25 -6.83 5.62
C GLU A 38 -7.68 -7.33 5.64
N VAL A 39 -8.08 -8.02 4.57
CA VAL A 39 -9.45 -8.54 4.44
C VAL A 39 -9.66 -9.81 5.27
N LEU A 40 -8.60 -10.61 5.45
CA LEU A 40 -8.68 -11.87 6.20
C LEU A 40 -8.49 -11.61 7.70
N SER A 41 -9.55 -11.83 8.49
CA SER A 41 -9.55 -11.51 9.92
C SER A 41 -8.48 -12.27 10.70
N ALA A 42 -8.19 -13.52 10.35
CA ALA A 42 -7.16 -14.31 11.02
C ALA A 42 -5.77 -13.71 10.84
N LEU A 43 -5.43 -13.27 9.63
CA LEU A 43 -4.15 -12.61 9.34
C LEU A 43 -4.07 -11.24 10.01
N SER A 44 -5.15 -10.48 9.97
CA SER A 44 -5.21 -9.16 10.60
C SER A 44 -4.96 -9.24 12.09
N THR A 45 -5.62 -10.17 12.78
CA THR A 45 -5.46 -10.37 14.21
C THR A 45 -4.03 -10.80 14.58
N LYS A 46 -3.46 -11.74 13.83
CA LYS A 46 -2.11 -12.24 14.09
C LYS A 46 -1.05 -11.17 13.89
N SER A 47 -1.15 -10.42 12.78
CA SER A 47 -0.19 -9.37 12.47
C SER A 47 -0.27 -8.21 13.46
N LEU A 48 -1.49 -7.81 13.84
CA LEU A 48 -1.70 -6.78 14.86
C LEU A 48 -1.03 -7.15 16.18
N LYS A 49 -1.29 -8.36 16.68
CA LYS A 49 -0.71 -8.83 17.94
C LYS A 49 0.81 -8.90 17.88
N ARG A 50 1.34 -9.43 16.78
CA ARG A 50 2.79 -9.56 16.58
C ARG A 50 3.49 -8.21 16.56
N LEU A 51 2.99 -7.27 15.78
CA LEU A 51 3.63 -5.96 15.64
C LEU A 51 3.50 -5.12 16.90
N LYS A 52 2.37 -5.18 17.60
CA LYS A 52 2.22 -4.51 18.90
C LYS A 52 3.18 -5.08 19.94
N ARG A 53 3.33 -6.39 19.99
CA ARG A 53 4.26 -7.05 20.92
C ARG A 53 5.71 -6.64 20.65
N LEU A 54 6.06 -6.43 19.37
CA LEU A 54 7.41 -6.04 18.96
C LEU A 54 7.66 -4.53 19.04
N GLY A 55 6.65 -3.73 19.43
CA GLY A 55 6.82 -2.30 19.68
C GLY A 55 6.61 -1.40 18.46
N TYR A 56 6.04 -1.89 17.38
CA TYR A 56 5.67 -1.06 16.22
C TYR A 56 4.39 -0.30 16.51
N ASP A 57 4.51 0.91 17.02
CA ASP A 57 3.39 1.68 17.57
C ASP A 57 2.82 2.75 16.62
N ASN A 58 3.42 2.93 15.43
CA ASN A 58 2.98 3.90 14.43
C ASN A 58 2.14 3.28 13.31
N VAL A 59 1.50 2.13 13.57
CA VAL A 59 0.68 1.40 12.59
C VAL A 59 -0.76 1.35 13.05
N ASP A 60 -1.68 1.77 12.16
CA ASP A 60 -3.12 1.61 12.36
C ASP A 60 -3.60 0.43 11.52
N PHE A 61 -4.13 -0.59 12.19
CA PHE A 61 -4.60 -1.82 11.55
C PHE A 61 -6.11 -1.75 11.31
N HIS A 62 -6.52 -2.11 10.09
CA HIS A 62 -7.93 -2.22 9.72
C HIS A 62 -8.18 -3.60 9.13
N CYS A 63 -9.17 -4.31 9.70
CA CYS A 63 -9.66 -5.56 9.13
C CYS A 63 -10.84 -5.23 8.23
N ALA A 64 -10.56 -4.95 6.97
CA ALA A 64 -11.56 -4.53 5.99
C ALA A 64 -10.99 -4.65 4.58
N ASP A 65 -11.85 -4.48 3.58
CA ASP A 65 -11.45 -4.39 2.18
C ASP A 65 -10.77 -3.03 1.93
N GLY A 66 -9.49 -3.06 1.65
CA GLY A 66 -8.69 -1.85 1.37
C GLY A 66 -8.75 -1.39 -0.09
N LYS A 67 -9.53 -2.05 -0.92
CA LYS A 67 -9.62 -1.80 -2.36
C LYS A 67 -9.89 -0.32 -2.71
N TYR A 68 -10.69 0.35 -1.87
CA TYR A 68 -11.05 1.74 -2.05
C TYR A 68 -10.25 2.70 -1.16
N GLY A 69 -9.23 2.19 -0.47
CA GLY A 69 -8.42 2.98 0.44
C GLY A 69 -9.18 3.40 1.70
N CYS A 70 -8.78 4.53 2.27
CA CYS A 70 -9.44 5.13 3.43
C CYS A 70 -9.47 6.64 3.23
N VAL A 71 -10.59 7.16 2.76
CA VAL A 71 -10.75 8.58 2.41
C VAL A 71 -10.55 9.47 3.63
N GLU A 72 -10.99 9.04 4.80
CA GLU A 72 -10.91 9.80 6.05
C GLU A 72 -9.46 10.13 6.44
N GLU A 73 -8.52 9.29 6.06
CA GLU A 73 -7.10 9.48 6.38
C GLU A 73 -6.27 10.01 5.21
N ALA A 74 -6.89 10.17 4.04
CA ALA A 74 -6.21 10.71 2.85
C ALA A 74 -5.85 12.20 3.03
N PRO A 75 -4.88 12.72 2.28
CA PRO A 75 -4.07 12.03 1.28
C PRO A 75 -2.89 11.25 1.88
N TYR A 76 -2.34 10.35 1.06
CA TYR A 76 -1.17 9.54 1.44
C TYR A 76 0.04 9.93 0.60
N ASP A 77 1.19 10.00 1.25
CA ASP A 77 2.46 10.26 0.53
C ASP A 77 2.91 9.05 -0.26
N ARG A 78 2.62 7.85 0.26
CA ARG A 78 2.96 6.58 -0.38
C ARG A 78 1.82 5.59 -0.22
N ILE A 79 1.58 4.81 -1.28
CA ILE A 79 0.60 3.73 -1.26
C ILE A 79 1.27 2.46 -1.79
N LEU A 80 1.21 1.38 -1.01
CA LEU A 80 1.72 0.07 -1.40
C LEU A 80 0.57 -0.93 -1.43
N VAL A 81 0.40 -1.60 -2.57
CA VAL A 81 -0.64 -2.62 -2.74
C VAL A 81 0.03 -3.96 -3.01
N SER A 82 -0.26 -4.96 -2.19
CA SER A 82 0.34 -6.29 -2.26
C SER A 82 -0.62 -7.35 -2.80
N ALA A 83 -1.59 -6.94 -3.60
CA ALA A 83 -2.51 -7.80 -4.34
C ALA A 83 -2.78 -7.16 -5.69
N ALA A 84 -3.07 -7.95 -6.71
CA ALA A 84 -3.17 -7.46 -8.09
C ALA A 84 -4.62 -7.24 -8.53
N PRO A 85 -5.06 -5.99 -8.70
CA PRO A 85 -6.30 -5.71 -9.43
C PRO A 85 -6.08 -5.89 -10.93
N ILE A 86 -7.19 -6.05 -11.66
CA ILE A 86 -7.14 -6.14 -13.12
C ILE A 86 -6.73 -4.80 -13.74
N SER A 87 -7.16 -3.71 -13.12
CA SER A 87 -6.81 -2.35 -13.53
C SER A 87 -6.50 -1.50 -12.30
N ILE A 88 -5.82 -0.37 -12.51
CA ILE A 88 -5.44 0.53 -11.42
C ILE A 88 -6.70 1.18 -10.83
N PRO A 89 -6.93 1.04 -9.50
CA PRO A 89 -8.11 1.64 -8.88
C PRO A 89 -8.01 3.18 -8.84
N ASP A 90 -8.97 3.85 -9.47
CA ASP A 90 -9.01 5.32 -9.51
C ASP A 90 -9.12 5.92 -8.11
N GLU A 91 -9.83 5.26 -7.19
CA GLU A 91 -9.99 5.74 -5.82
C GLU A 91 -8.66 5.85 -5.08
N LEU A 92 -7.71 4.95 -5.36
CA LEU A 92 -6.38 5.02 -4.75
C LEU A 92 -5.57 6.17 -5.35
N ILE A 93 -5.69 6.40 -6.66
CA ILE A 93 -5.01 7.54 -7.31
C ILE A 93 -5.51 8.85 -6.71
N LYS A 94 -6.82 8.98 -6.50
CA LYS A 94 -7.41 10.19 -5.90
C LYS A 94 -6.88 10.48 -4.51
N GLN A 95 -6.53 9.44 -3.76
CA GLN A 95 -6.05 9.57 -2.39
C GLN A 95 -4.54 9.80 -2.29
N LEU A 96 -3.85 9.78 -3.42
CA LEU A 96 -2.41 10.04 -3.46
C LEU A 96 -2.15 11.54 -3.39
N ALA A 97 -1.24 11.94 -2.48
CA ALA A 97 -0.85 13.33 -2.31
C ALA A 97 -0.05 13.87 -3.51
N PRO A 98 -0.02 15.19 -3.73
CA PRO A 98 0.98 15.76 -4.64
C PRO A 98 2.38 15.33 -4.23
N ASN A 99 3.23 15.01 -5.19
CA ASN A 99 4.55 14.39 -5.00
C ASN A 99 4.47 12.98 -4.39
N GLY A 100 3.27 12.38 -4.36
CA GLY A 100 3.08 11.03 -3.86
C GLY A 100 3.41 9.97 -4.90
N CYS A 101 3.59 8.73 -4.41
CA CYS A 101 3.91 7.58 -5.23
C CYS A 101 3.15 6.34 -4.76
N MET A 102 2.62 5.59 -5.71
CA MET A 102 1.98 4.30 -5.46
C MET A 102 2.69 3.22 -6.25
N VAL A 103 2.94 2.08 -5.60
CA VAL A 103 3.48 0.87 -6.24
C VAL A 103 2.44 -0.22 -6.11
N ILE A 104 2.03 -0.80 -7.24
CA ILE A 104 0.91 -1.72 -7.31
C ILE A 104 1.11 -2.74 -8.45
N PRO A 105 0.93 -4.06 -8.19
CA PRO A 105 0.87 -5.02 -9.28
C PRO A 105 -0.49 -4.93 -9.98
N VAL A 106 -0.50 -4.99 -11.29
CA VAL A 106 -1.73 -4.87 -12.08
C VAL A 106 -1.73 -5.94 -13.16
N GLY A 107 -2.85 -6.62 -13.32
CA GLY A 107 -3.05 -7.58 -14.39
C GLY A 107 -3.83 -8.81 -13.96
N SER A 108 -4.01 -9.73 -14.91
CA SER A 108 -4.64 -11.04 -14.68
C SER A 108 -3.67 -11.95 -13.90
N LEU A 109 -4.18 -13.11 -13.45
CA LEU A 109 -3.40 -14.05 -12.64
C LEU A 109 -2.06 -14.45 -13.29
N TYR A 110 -2.00 -14.51 -14.63
CA TYR A 110 -0.81 -14.97 -15.36
C TYR A 110 -0.07 -13.86 -16.11
N ASP A 111 -0.55 -12.62 -16.04
CA ASP A 111 0.03 -11.51 -16.78
C ASP A 111 -0.07 -10.23 -15.97
N GLN A 112 0.86 -10.09 -15.03
CA GLN A 112 0.92 -8.95 -14.11
C GLN A 112 2.24 -8.24 -14.21
N PHE A 113 2.19 -6.91 -14.06
CA PHE A 113 3.38 -6.08 -13.96
C PHE A 113 3.24 -5.10 -12.79
N ILE A 114 4.35 -4.81 -12.14
CA ILE A 114 4.42 -3.70 -11.20
C ILE A 114 4.19 -2.40 -11.97
N HIS A 115 3.28 -1.58 -11.48
CA HIS A 115 3.07 -0.22 -11.97
C HIS A 115 3.50 0.77 -10.89
N ILE A 116 4.19 1.81 -11.30
CA ILE A 116 4.59 2.91 -10.45
C ILE A 116 3.78 4.12 -10.87
N ILE A 117 2.90 4.58 -9.99
CA ILE A 117 2.04 5.73 -10.24
C ILE A 117 2.53 6.88 -9.37
N SER A 118 2.82 8.02 -9.99
CA SER A 118 3.26 9.20 -9.26
C SER A 118 2.40 10.40 -9.61
N LYS A 119 2.25 11.32 -8.65
CA LYS A 119 1.70 12.65 -8.88
C LYS A 119 2.82 13.66 -8.76
N ASP A 120 2.86 14.61 -9.68
CA ASP A 120 3.78 15.73 -9.53
C ASP A 120 3.21 16.77 -8.55
N LYS A 121 3.93 17.86 -8.35
CA LYS A 121 3.51 18.94 -7.44
C LYS A 121 2.19 19.60 -7.84
N ASN A 122 1.81 19.48 -9.12
CA ASN A 122 0.57 20.05 -9.66
C ASN A 122 -0.58 19.02 -9.67
N GLY A 123 -0.34 17.81 -9.17
CA GLY A 123 -1.33 16.74 -9.14
C GLY A 123 -1.47 15.96 -10.44
N GLN A 124 -0.60 16.18 -11.42
CA GLN A 124 -0.62 15.42 -12.67
C GLN A 124 -0.08 14.01 -12.44
N VAL A 125 -0.79 13.02 -13.00
CA VAL A 125 -0.50 11.61 -12.79
C VAL A 125 0.41 11.08 -13.88
N HIS A 126 1.45 10.34 -13.48
CA HIS A 126 2.37 9.66 -14.37
C HIS A 126 2.40 8.17 -14.00
N ILE A 127 2.31 7.31 -15.01
CA ILE A 127 2.26 5.86 -14.81
C ILE A 127 3.41 5.20 -15.56
N LYS A 128 4.19 4.38 -14.86
CA LYS A 128 5.29 3.62 -15.43
C LYS A 128 5.09 2.14 -15.15
N LYS A 129 5.11 1.32 -16.21
CA LYS A 129 5.10 -0.13 -16.10
C LYS A 129 6.53 -0.63 -15.88
N SER A 130 6.69 -1.54 -14.93
CA SER A 130 8.00 -2.04 -14.53
C SER A 130 8.06 -3.58 -14.66
N THR A 131 8.50 -4.26 -13.63
CA THR A 131 8.87 -5.68 -13.61
C THR A 131 7.66 -6.62 -13.67
N PRO A 132 7.73 -7.74 -14.44
CA PRO A 132 6.71 -8.77 -14.34
C PRO A 132 6.72 -9.44 -12.96
N VAL A 133 5.53 -9.74 -12.44
CA VAL A 133 5.36 -10.30 -11.09
C VAL A 133 4.17 -11.25 -11.06
N ARG A 134 3.99 -11.90 -9.90
CA ARG A 134 2.82 -12.74 -9.63
C ARG A 134 2.35 -12.52 -8.20
N PHE A 135 1.22 -11.85 -8.06
CA PHE A 135 0.56 -11.59 -6.78
C PHE A 135 -0.83 -12.23 -6.77
N VAL A 136 -1.38 -12.42 -5.57
CA VAL A 136 -2.78 -12.84 -5.42
C VAL A 136 -3.70 -11.74 -5.93
N PRO A 137 -4.88 -12.09 -6.46
CA PRO A 137 -5.84 -11.07 -6.91
C PRO A 137 -6.28 -10.15 -5.78
N LEU A 138 -6.51 -8.90 -6.11
CA LEU A 138 -7.16 -7.95 -5.21
C LEU A 138 -8.67 -8.20 -5.29
N VAL A 139 -9.23 -8.66 -4.21
CA VAL A 139 -10.66 -9.00 -4.13
C VAL A 139 -11.48 -7.92 -3.47
#